data_c8989e0cd3ace585f5af1459e78c689d
#
_entry.id   c8989e0cd3ace585f5af1459e78c689d
#
_cell.length_a   1.000
_cell.length_b   1.000
_cell.length_c   1.000
_cell.angle_alpha   90.00
_cell.angle_beta   90.00
_cell.angle_gamma   90.00
#
_symmetry.space_group_name_H-M   'P 1'
#
loop_
_entity.id
_entity.type
_entity.pdbx_description
1 polymer ?
#
loop_
_entity_poly.entity_id
_entity_poly.type
_entity_poly.pdbx_seq_one_letter_code
_entity_poly.pdbx_strand_id
1 'polypeptide(L)'
;MGLEQRSRPRLLRRWCDPPVGWVAYERRPAEPLIDLSLLRSRALITTGIAQVAAQGIIALNFVLLSFLAQVPRPLGHTYGFGMSVSELARYTAPSGVISMAMGFVVGLVARRRGARLPLWVAFVFAGAGSFVLGGWHDQHWQVQIGYFVYAIGGGALSAAIPIQVVDAVPAEKQAVSAGMVNLLGAIGAGLFVQLAFVILNAHVGAVIDGQLIYTGTGFALAYYFTAAVSLVGLVATLAMRHGTRDSTVLVDD
;
A
#
# COMPACT_ATOMS: atom_id res chain seq x y z
N MET A 1 21.62 18.90 -37.37
CA MET A 1 20.59 18.34 -36.44
C MET A 1 20.85 16.85 -36.31
N GLY A 2 21.70 16.37 -35.44
CA GLY A 2 22.08 14.95 -35.40
C GLY A 2 23.12 14.64 -34.33
N LEU A 3 22.89 14.99 -33.06
CA LEU A 3 23.90 14.77 -31.99
C LEU A 3 23.36 14.23 -30.65
N GLU A 4 22.17 13.64 -30.58
CA GLU A 4 21.63 13.26 -29.26
C GLU A 4 21.26 11.80 -29.02
N GLN A 5 21.64 10.87 -29.91
CA GLN A 5 21.17 9.48 -29.76
C GLN A 5 22.22 8.47 -29.31
N ARG A 6 23.48 8.87 -29.05
CA ARG A 6 24.57 7.92 -28.73
C ARG A 6 24.96 7.77 -27.25
N SER A 7 24.37 8.54 -26.33
CA SER A 7 24.80 8.58 -24.91
C SER A 7 23.90 7.82 -23.92
N ARG A 8 22.71 7.38 -24.33
CA ARG A 8 21.73 6.71 -23.43
C ARG A 8 22.17 5.36 -22.82
N PRO A 9 22.86 4.44 -23.53
CA PRO A 9 23.22 3.15 -22.93
C PRO A 9 24.31 3.23 -21.85
N ARG A 10 25.18 4.25 -21.89
CA ARG A 10 26.25 4.43 -20.87
C ARG A 10 25.75 4.98 -19.54
N LEU A 11 24.73 5.84 -19.56
CA LEU A 11 24.13 6.38 -18.35
C LEU A 11 23.36 5.29 -17.59
N LEU A 12 22.59 4.45 -18.28
CA LEU A 12 21.85 3.37 -17.64
C LEU A 12 22.79 2.33 -17.00
N ARG A 13 23.93 1.98 -17.63
CA ARG A 13 24.94 1.11 -17.01
C ARG A 13 25.52 1.72 -15.72
N ARG A 14 25.78 3.01 -15.69
CA ARG A 14 26.35 3.69 -14.54
C ARG A 14 25.42 3.72 -13.31
N TRP A 15 24.12 3.55 -13.49
CA TRP A 15 23.11 3.45 -12.42
C TRP A 15 22.84 2.02 -11.97
N CYS A 16 23.14 1.02 -12.80
CA CYS A 16 22.99 -0.40 -12.45
C CYS A 16 24.24 -0.95 -11.70
N ASP A 17 25.42 -0.41 -11.94
CA ASP A 17 26.67 -0.86 -11.31
C ASP A 17 26.74 -0.64 -9.78
N PRO A 18 26.26 0.51 -9.20
CA PRO A 18 26.31 0.73 -7.77
C PRO A 18 25.51 -0.29 -6.94
N PRO A 19 24.26 -0.65 -7.26
CA PRO A 19 23.51 -1.66 -6.50
C PRO A 19 24.15 -3.05 -6.57
N VAL A 20 24.67 -3.45 -7.74
CA VAL A 20 25.34 -4.74 -7.89
C VAL A 20 26.68 -4.76 -7.16
N GLY A 21 27.44 -3.69 -7.23
CA GLY A 21 28.71 -3.51 -6.48
C GLY A 21 28.46 -3.49 -5.00
N TRP A 22 27.39 -2.83 -4.55
CA TRP A 22 27.00 -2.81 -3.13
C TRP A 22 26.60 -4.19 -2.60
N VAL A 23 25.76 -4.94 -3.31
CA VAL A 23 25.39 -6.31 -2.95
C VAL A 23 26.61 -7.25 -2.91
N ALA A 24 27.57 -7.06 -3.83
CA ALA A 24 28.80 -7.84 -3.85
C ALA A 24 29.73 -7.46 -2.68
N TYR A 25 29.76 -6.19 -2.29
CA TYR A 25 30.49 -5.70 -1.13
C TYR A 25 29.87 -6.23 0.17
N GLU A 26 28.55 -6.18 0.30
CA GLU A 26 27.79 -6.58 1.50
C GLU A 26 27.92 -8.09 1.82
N ARG A 27 28.31 -8.89 0.84
CA ARG A 27 28.59 -10.34 1.05
C ARG A 27 29.94 -10.63 1.71
N ARG A 28 30.83 -9.62 1.90
CA ARG A 28 32.21 -9.80 2.37
C ARG A 28 32.44 -9.56 3.86
N PRO A 29 31.77 -8.62 4.54
CA PRO A 29 32.04 -8.38 5.97
C PRO A 29 31.48 -9.48 6.85
N ALA A 30 32.18 -9.69 8.00
CA ALA A 30 31.77 -10.63 9.05
C ALA A 30 30.42 -10.21 9.71
N GLU A 31 30.10 -8.92 9.65
CA GLU A 31 28.82 -8.33 10.11
C GLU A 31 28.23 -7.49 8.98
N PRO A 32 27.47 -8.09 8.04
CA PRO A 32 26.82 -7.35 6.99
C PRO A 32 25.73 -6.45 7.54
N LEU A 33 25.61 -5.21 7.01
CA LEU A 33 24.52 -4.29 7.34
C LEU A 33 23.14 -4.91 7.03
N ILE A 34 23.08 -5.70 5.97
CA ILE A 34 21.88 -6.47 5.58
C ILE A 34 22.23 -7.95 5.52
N ASP A 35 21.72 -8.69 6.49
CA ASP A 35 21.82 -10.15 6.49
C ASP A 35 20.88 -10.73 5.42
N LEU A 36 21.42 -10.99 4.23
CA LEU A 36 20.68 -11.55 3.09
C LEU A 36 20.02 -12.91 3.42
N SER A 37 20.47 -13.60 4.49
CA SER A 37 19.83 -14.83 4.95
C SER A 37 18.44 -14.56 5.54
N LEU A 38 18.21 -13.37 6.10
CA LEU A 38 16.89 -12.95 6.59
C LEU A 38 15.85 -12.87 5.47
N LEU A 39 16.26 -12.41 4.27
CA LEU A 39 15.40 -12.37 3.10
C LEU A 39 14.93 -13.77 2.63
N ARG A 40 15.62 -14.83 3.06
CA ARG A 40 15.24 -16.22 2.77
C ARG A 40 14.29 -16.80 3.83
N SER A 41 14.13 -16.14 4.98
CA SER A 41 13.22 -16.60 6.01
C SER A 41 11.76 -16.48 5.51
N ARG A 42 11.00 -17.56 5.67
CA ARG A 42 9.57 -17.57 5.30
C ARG A 42 8.79 -16.45 6.02
N ALA A 43 9.16 -16.16 7.26
CA ALA A 43 8.55 -15.13 8.08
C ALA A 43 8.73 -13.74 7.43
N LEU A 44 9.95 -13.38 7.05
CA LEU A 44 10.22 -12.08 6.46
C LEU A 44 9.67 -11.94 5.03
N ILE A 45 9.68 -13.03 4.24
CA ILE A 45 9.08 -13.03 2.90
C ILE A 45 7.57 -12.76 2.99
N THR A 46 6.85 -13.49 3.83
CA THR A 46 5.38 -13.31 3.95
C THR A 46 5.02 -11.95 4.53
N THR A 47 5.79 -11.42 5.49
CA THR A 47 5.63 -10.07 6.02
C THR A 47 5.96 -9.03 4.96
N GLY A 48 7.01 -9.23 4.16
CA GLY A 48 7.39 -8.36 3.05
C GLY A 48 6.30 -8.27 1.97
N ILE A 49 5.72 -9.40 1.57
CA ILE A 49 4.60 -9.44 0.61
C ILE A 49 3.38 -8.68 1.17
N ALA A 50 3.05 -8.91 2.44
CA ALA A 50 1.96 -8.19 3.10
C ALA A 50 2.24 -6.68 3.17
N GLN A 51 3.47 -6.26 3.45
CA GLN A 51 3.88 -4.86 3.46
C GLN A 51 3.77 -4.21 2.08
N VAL A 52 4.27 -4.89 1.03
CA VAL A 52 4.17 -4.45 -0.37
C VAL A 52 2.71 -4.23 -0.75
N ALA A 53 1.83 -5.19 -0.43
CA ALA A 53 0.40 -5.07 -0.67
C ALA A 53 -0.22 -3.91 0.13
N ALA A 54 0.08 -3.80 1.42
CA ALA A 54 -0.49 -2.76 2.28
C ALA A 54 -0.09 -1.34 1.84
N GLN A 55 1.18 -1.10 1.59
CA GLN A 55 1.65 0.20 1.11
C GLN A 55 1.10 0.52 -0.29
N GLY A 56 0.98 -0.50 -1.15
CA GLY A 56 0.32 -0.37 -2.44
C GLY A 56 -1.15 0.06 -2.30
N ILE A 57 -1.92 -0.59 -1.45
CA ILE A 57 -3.32 -0.26 -1.20
C ILE A 57 -3.47 1.17 -0.64
N ILE A 58 -2.63 1.56 0.32
CA ILE A 58 -2.65 2.89 0.91
C ILE A 58 -2.36 3.96 -0.15
N ALA A 59 -1.30 3.76 -0.94
CA ALA A 59 -0.91 4.69 -2.01
C ALA A 59 -1.98 4.77 -3.11
N LEU A 60 -2.52 3.62 -3.55
CA LEU A 60 -3.56 3.56 -4.56
C LEU A 60 -4.83 4.29 -4.14
N ASN A 61 -5.35 4.02 -2.93
CA ASN A 61 -6.56 4.69 -2.46
C ASN A 61 -6.36 6.20 -2.34
N PHE A 62 -5.19 6.65 -1.86
CA PHE A 62 -4.88 8.07 -1.77
C PHE A 62 -4.84 8.74 -3.15
N VAL A 63 -4.15 8.14 -4.11
CA VAL A 63 -4.02 8.68 -5.47
C VAL A 63 -5.36 8.65 -6.20
N LEU A 64 -6.06 7.51 -6.20
CA LEU A 64 -7.34 7.36 -6.90
C LEU A 64 -8.41 8.32 -6.35
N LEU A 65 -8.50 8.47 -5.02
CA LEU A 65 -9.43 9.42 -4.41
C LEU A 65 -9.09 10.85 -4.77
N SER A 66 -7.79 11.21 -4.76
CA SER A 66 -7.35 12.56 -5.11
C SER A 66 -7.71 12.92 -6.54
N PHE A 67 -7.53 11.99 -7.49
CA PHE A 67 -7.93 12.21 -8.89
C PHE A 67 -9.46 12.25 -9.04
N LEU A 68 -10.19 11.31 -8.43
CA LEU A 68 -11.64 11.26 -8.50
C LEU A 68 -12.29 12.54 -7.95
N ALA A 69 -11.79 13.04 -6.83
CA ALA A 69 -12.38 14.17 -6.12
C ALA A 69 -12.04 15.54 -6.74
N GLN A 70 -10.85 15.71 -7.27
CA GLN A 70 -10.36 17.00 -7.75
C GLN A 70 -10.68 17.26 -9.24
N VAL A 71 -10.91 16.21 -10.03
CA VAL A 71 -11.28 16.39 -11.43
C VAL A 71 -12.63 17.13 -11.54
N PRO A 72 -12.72 18.24 -12.29
CA PRO A 72 -13.98 18.90 -12.54
C PRO A 72 -14.94 17.95 -13.24
N ARG A 73 -16.23 18.02 -12.88
CA ARG A 73 -17.28 17.25 -13.55
C ARG A 73 -17.49 17.82 -14.96
N PRO A 74 -17.00 17.20 -16.04
CA PRO A 74 -17.27 17.68 -17.40
C PRO A 74 -18.75 17.47 -17.73
N LEU A 75 -19.30 18.31 -18.60
CA LEU A 75 -20.66 18.16 -19.10
C LEU A 75 -20.84 16.75 -19.71
N GLY A 76 -21.71 15.94 -19.10
CA GLY A 76 -22.04 14.59 -19.59
C GLY A 76 -21.34 13.41 -18.90
N HIS A 77 -20.44 13.63 -17.94
CA HIS A 77 -19.83 12.54 -17.14
C HIS A 77 -20.42 12.49 -15.74
N THR A 78 -20.53 11.25 -15.18
CA THR A 78 -21.16 11.02 -13.87
C THR A 78 -20.19 11.18 -12.69
N TYR A 79 -18.87 11.15 -12.91
CA TYR A 79 -17.86 11.23 -11.86
C TYR A 79 -17.11 12.58 -11.87
N GLY A 80 -16.29 12.79 -10.84
CA GLY A 80 -15.55 14.03 -10.61
C GLY A 80 -16.35 14.99 -9.74
N PHE A 81 -15.71 15.54 -8.71
CA PHE A 81 -16.39 16.41 -7.74
C PHE A 81 -15.91 17.85 -7.80
N GLY A 82 -14.83 18.14 -8.53
CA GLY A 82 -14.25 19.47 -8.66
C GLY A 82 -13.82 20.07 -7.31
N MET A 83 -13.47 19.21 -6.34
CA MET A 83 -13.09 19.66 -5.01
C MET A 83 -11.73 20.37 -5.05
N SER A 84 -11.63 21.49 -4.35
CA SER A 84 -10.35 22.08 -3.99
C SER A 84 -9.60 21.18 -2.98
N VAL A 85 -8.28 21.40 -2.85
CA VAL A 85 -7.45 20.64 -1.90
C VAL A 85 -7.98 20.77 -0.46
N SER A 86 -8.47 21.95 -0.07
CA SER A 86 -9.04 22.20 1.25
C SER A 86 -10.39 21.50 1.48
N GLU A 87 -11.21 21.37 0.44
CA GLU A 87 -12.46 20.61 0.48
C GLU A 87 -12.19 19.11 0.57
N LEU A 88 -11.24 18.59 -0.21
CA LEU A 88 -10.81 17.21 -0.13
C LEU A 88 -10.27 16.87 1.27
N ALA A 89 -9.46 17.75 1.86
CA ALA A 89 -8.96 17.55 3.23
C ALA A 89 -10.10 17.46 4.26
N ARG A 90 -11.10 18.34 4.17
CA ARG A 90 -12.29 18.28 5.03
C ARG A 90 -13.15 17.05 4.78
N TYR A 91 -13.26 16.64 3.52
CA TYR A 91 -14.01 15.45 3.13
C TYR A 91 -13.37 14.16 3.66
N THR A 92 -12.04 14.07 3.66
CA THR A 92 -11.29 12.90 4.15
C THR A 92 -11.05 12.90 5.67
N ALA A 93 -11.21 14.03 6.35
CA ALA A 93 -10.94 14.16 7.79
C ALA A 93 -11.69 13.13 8.66
N PRO A 94 -13.01 12.84 8.45
CA PRO A 94 -13.71 11.82 9.23
C PRO A 94 -13.11 10.41 9.05
N SER A 95 -12.67 10.06 7.84
CA SER A 95 -11.98 8.80 7.55
C SER A 95 -10.63 8.73 8.26
N GLY A 96 -9.93 9.86 8.38
CA GLY A 96 -8.69 9.97 9.14
C GLY A 96 -8.89 9.66 10.63
N VAL A 97 -9.98 10.14 11.22
CA VAL A 97 -10.33 9.83 12.63
C VAL A 97 -10.61 8.33 12.79
N ILE A 98 -11.35 7.72 11.84
CA ILE A 98 -11.59 6.27 11.84
C ILE A 98 -10.28 5.49 11.76
N SER A 99 -9.37 5.88 10.85
CA SER A 99 -8.06 5.24 10.69
C SER A 99 -7.23 5.33 11.97
N MET A 100 -7.21 6.49 12.64
CA MET A 100 -6.51 6.68 13.90
C MET A 100 -7.09 5.80 15.02
N ALA A 101 -8.42 5.75 15.14
CA ALA A 101 -9.09 4.89 16.11
C ALA A 101 -8.78 3.40 15.87
N MET A 102 -8.77 2.97 14.60
CA MET A 102 -8.44 1.59 14.24
C MET A 102 -6.98 1.25 14.53
N GLY A 103 -6.05 2.18 14.36
CA GLY A 103 -4.65 2.01 14.80
C GLY A 103 -4.55 1.70 16.29
N PHE A 104 -5.32 2.43 17.12
CA PHE A 104 -5.38 2.19 18.56
C PHE A 104 -5.98 0.81 18.90
N VAL A 105 -7.10 0.45 18.26
CA VAL A 105 -7.76 -0.87 18.44
C VAL A 105 -6.81 -2.00 18.09
N VAL A 106 -6.07 -1.87 16.98
CA VAL A 106 -5.05 -2.86 16.55
C VAL A 106 -3.98 -3.03 17.62
N GLY A 107 -3.46 -1.93 18.19
CA GLY A 107 -2.48 -2.00 19.27
C GLY A 107 -2.99 -2.78 20.48
N LEU A 108 -4.25 -2.60 20.87
CA LEU A 108 -4.88 -3.34 21.96
C LEU A 108 -5.07 -4.83 21.66
N VAL A 109 -5.55 -5.15 20.46
CA VAL A 109 -5.79 -6.53 20.03
C VAL A 109 -4.47 -7.28 19.85
N ALA A 110 -3.47 -6.65 19.24
CA ALA A 110 -2.17 -7.25 19.00
C ALA A 110 -1.43 -7.61 20.29
N ARG A 111 -1.61 -6.83 21.36
CA ARG A 111 -1.07 -7.16 22.70
C ARG A 111 -1.61 -8.48 23.26
N ARG A 112 -2.85 -8.83 22.95
CA ARG A 112 -3.53 -10.03 23.48
C ARG A 112 -3.45 -11.24 22.55
N ARG A 113 -3.59 -11.02 21.23
CA ARG A 113 -3.77 -12.10 20.24
C ARG A 113 -2.68 -12.11 19.15
N GLY A 114 -1.67 -11.22 19.25
CA GLY A 114 -0.67 -11.03 18.19
C GLY A 114 -1.20 -10.19 17.03
N ALA A 115 -0.30 -9.80 16.12
CA ALA A 115 -0.59 -8.89 15.02
C ALA A 115 -1.25 -9.58 13.80
N ARG A 116 -1.19 -10.91 13.70
CA ARG A 116 -1.70 -11.66 12.54
C ARG A 116 -3.21 -11.50 12.36
N LEU A 117 -3.99 -11.63 13.45
CA LEU A 117 -5.45 -11.50 13.39
C LEU A 117 -5.89 -10.09 12.91
N PRO A 118 -5.43 -8.98 13.54
CA PRO A 118 -5.80 -7.66 13.05
C PRO A 118 -5.30 -7.38 11.63
N LEU A 119 -4.19 -7.97 11.21
CA LEU A 119 -3.64 -7.77 9.88
C LEU A 119 -4.52 -8.36 8.77
N TRP A 120 -5.01 -9.60 8.90
CA TRP A 120 -5.91 -10.14 7.88
C TRP A 120 -7.29 -9.49 7.90
N VAL A 121 -7.82 -9.10 9.09
CA VAL A 121 -9.04 -8.29 9.17
C VAL A 121 -8.86 -6.96 8.45
N ALA A 122 -7.69 -6.33 8.61
CA ALA A 122 -7.34 -5.08 7.94
C ALA A 122 -7.37 -5.22 6.40
N PHE A 123 -6.80 -6.30 5.85
CA PHE A 123 -6.86 -6.56 4.40
C PHE A 123 -8.30 -6.79 3.91
N VAL A 124 -9.13 -7.49 4.69
CA VAL A 124 -10.54 -7.68 4.33
C VAL A 124 -11.28 -6.35 4.23
N PHE A 125 -11.14 -5.47 5.22
CA PHE A 125 -11.79 -4.16 5.19
C PHE A 125 -11.21 -3.23 4.12
N ALA A 126 -9.91 -3.21 3.93
CA ALA A 126 -9.28 -2.41 2.88
C ALA A 126 -9.70 -2.87 1.48
N GLY A 127 -9.77 -4.18 1.25
CA GLY A 127 -10.26 -4.76 0.01
C GLY A 127 -11.75 -4.51 -0.22
N ALA A 128 -12.59 -4.71 0.81
CA ALA A 128 -14.02 -4.45 0.74
C ALA A 128 -14.31 -2.97 0.45
N GLY A 129 -13.63 -2.03 1.13
CA GLY A 129 -13.76 -0.60 0.86
C GLY A 129 -13.37 -0.25 -0.58
N SER A 130 -12.25 -0.78 -1.07
CA SER A 130 -11.83 -0.57 -2.46
C SER A 130 -12.81 -1.21 -3.46
N PHE A 131 -13.36 -2.38 -3.15
CA PHE A 131 -14.37 -3.02 -3.99
C PHE A 131 -15.67 -2.19 -4.07
N VAL A 132 -16.14 -1.66 -2.94
CA VAL A 132 -17.30 -0.76 -2.88
C VAL A 132 -17.05 0.49 -3.70
N LEU A 133 -15.86 1.10 -3.58
CA LEU A 133 -15.46 2.27 -4.37
C LEU A 133 -15.41 1.95 -5.88
N GLY A 134 -15.04 0.74 -6.27
CA GLY A 134 -15.09 0.29 -7.66
C GLY A 134 -16.50 0.24 -8.23
N GLY A 135 -17.48 -0.19 -7.44
CA GLY A 135 -18.87 -0.30 -7.86
C GLY A 135 -19.69 0.97 -7.68
N TRP A 136 -19.37 1.77 -6.65
CA TRP A 136 -20.15 2.96 -6.26
C TRP A 136 -19.23 4.15 -6.03
N HIS A 137 -19.07 5.00 -7.04
CA HIS A 137 -18.23 6.20 -6.97
C HIS A 137 -18.81 7.42 -7.68
N ASP A 138 -20.09 7.38 -8.06
CA ASP A 138 -20.75 8.45 -8.81
C ASP A 138 -21.14 9.64 -7.93
N GLN A 139 -21.40 9.39 -6.64
CA GLN A 139 -21.91 10.39 -5.71
C GLN A 139 -21.02 10.53 -4.46
N HIS A 140 -20.98 11.74 -3.90
CA HIS A 140 -20.15 12.04 -2.72
C HIS A 140 -20.38 11.07 -1.57
N TRP A 141 -21.64 10.77 -1.22
CA TRP A 141 -21.97 9.89 -0.11
C TRP A 141 -21.56 8.42 -0.36
N GLN A 142 -21.61 7.94 -1.61
CA GLN A 142 -21.18 6.60 -2.00
C GLN A 142 -19.66 6.44 -1.79
N VAL A 143 -18.90 7.42 -2.30
CA VAL A 143 -17.45 7.47 -2.11
C VAL A 143 -17.10 7.58 -0.62
N GLN A 144 -17.85 8.39 0.13
CA GLN A 144 -17.63 8.55 1.58
C GLN A 144 -17.82 7.23 2.34
N ILE A 145 -18.87 6.47 2.04
CA ILE A 145 -19.12 5.16 2.67
C ILE A 145 -18.00 4.18 2.31
N GLY A 146 -17.66 4.05 1.03
CA GLY A 146 -16.56 3.17 0.59
C GLY A 146 -15.24 3.54 1.26
N TYR A 147 -14.99 4.85 1.39
CA TYR A 147 -13.78 5.35 2.03
C TYR A 147 -13.77 5.15 3.55
N PHE A 148 -14.93 5.15 4.23
CA PHE A 148 -15.05 4.77 5.63
C PHE A 148 -14.71 3.29 5.85
N VAL A 149 -15.24 2.40 5.01
CA VAL A 149 -14.92 0.96 5.06
C VAL A 149 -13.42 0.75 4.82
N TYR A 150 -12.86 1.43 3.80
CA TYR A 150 -11.42 1.42 3.55
C TYR A 150 -10.62 1.95 4.75
N ALA A 151 -11.04 3.03 5.38
CA ALA A 151 -10.32 3.69 6.49
C ALA A 151 -10.14 2.76 7.71
N ILE A 152 -11.12 1.87 7.97
CA ILE A 152 -11.01 0.81 8.97
C ILE A 152 -9.81 -0.09 8.64
N GLY A 153 -9.75 -0.57 7.39
CA GLY A 153 -8.66 -1.42 6.92
C GLY A 153 -7.32 -0.68 6.85
N GLY A 154 -7.29 0.50 6.24
CA GLY A 154 -6.07 1.30 6.03
C GLY A 154 -5.39 1.70 7.34
N GLY A 155 -6.17 2.14 8.33
CA GLY A 155 -5.68 2.45 9.67
C GLY A 155 -5.13 1.21 10.39
N ALA A 156 -5.83 0.09 10.26
CA ALA A 156 -5.40 -1.18 10.83
C ALA A 156 -4.12 -1.72 10.15
N LEU A 157 -3.98 -1.61 8.83
CA LEU A 157 -2.75 -1.98 8.09
C LEU A 157 -1.55 -1.18 8.57
N SER A 158 -1.71 0.14 8.71
CA SER A 158 -0.64 1.05 9.14
C SER A 158 -0.10 0.70 10.53
N ALA A 159 -0.94 0.18 11.43
CA ALA A 159 -0.55 -0.21 12.78
C ALA A 159 -0.08 -1.67 12.88
N ALA A 160 -0.73 -2.60 12.18
CA ALA A 160 -0.46 -4.04 12.32
C ALA A 160 0.87 -4.47 11.70
N ILE A 161 1.28 -3.87 10.58
CA ILE A 161 2.49 -4.29 9.88
C ILE A 161 3.78 -4.03 10.68
N PRO A 162 4.00 -2.84 11.27
CA PRO A 162 5.18 -2.64 12.12
C PRO A 162 5.27 -3.64 13.28
N ILE A 163 4.13 -3.98 13.90
CA ILE A 163 4.08 -4.98 14.96
C ILE A 163 4.48 -6.36 14.42
N GLN A 164 3.96 -6.72 13.23
CA GLN A 164 4.28 -8.00 12.59
C GLN A 164 5.77 -8.14 12.23
N VAL A 165 6.42 -7.04 11.84
CA VAL A 165 7.88 -7.03 11.57
C VAL A 165 8.67 -7.31 12.86
N VAL A 166 8.27 -6.69 13.96
CA VAL A 166 8.88 -6.91 15.29
C VAL A 166 8.72 -8.37 15.72
N ASP A 167 7.54 -8.96 15.51
CA ASP A 167 7.27 -10.36 15.87
C ASP A 167 8.00 -11.38 14.95
N ALA A 168 8.47 -10.93 13.77
CA ALA A 168 9.06 -11.81 12.77
C ALA A 168 10.57 -12.07 12.97
N VAL A 169 11.28 -11.23 13.76
CA VAL A 169 12.74 -11.24 13.86
C VAL A 169 13.23 -10.98 15.29
N PRO A 170 14.43 -11.49 15.68
CA PRO A 170 15.04 -11.19 16.97
C PRO A 170 15.29 -9.68 17.16
N ALA A 171 15.31 -9.23 18.43
CA ALA A 171 15.42 -7.83 18.83
C ALA A 171 16.59 -7.09 18.17
N GLU A 172 17.75 -7.74 18.07
CA GLU A 172 18.97 -7.18 17.50
C GLU A 172 18.87 -6.85 16.01
N LYS A 173 17.95 -7.53 15.30
CA LYS A 173 17.77 -7.40 13.85
C LYS A 173 16.49 -6.61 13.46
N GLN A 174 15.69 -6.18 14.43
CA GLN A 174 14.40 -5.52 14.17
C GLN A 174 14.54 -4.23 13.38
N ALA A 175 15.50 -3.36 13.72
CA ALA A 175 15.68 -2.07 13.03
C ALA A 175 16.03 -2.25 11.55
N VAL A 176 16.97 -3.15 11.25
CA VAL A 176 17.40 -3.44 9.87
C VAL A 176 16.26 -4.08 9.08
N SER A 177 15.58 -5.07 9.68
CA SER A 177 14.45 -5.74 9.03
C SER A 177 13.26 -4.79 8.75
N ALA A 178 12.97 -3.88 9.68
CA ALA A 178 11.95 -2.86 9.47
C ALA A 178 12.31 -1.92 8.32
N GLY A 179 13.58 -1.50 8.22
CA GLY A 179 14.08 -0.70 7.10
C GLY A 179 13.92 -1.41 5.76
N MET A 180 14.31 -2.70 5.70
CA MET A 180 14.18 -3.53 4.49
C MET A 180 12.71 -3.71 4.07
N VAL A 181 11.83 -4.04 5.01
CA VAL A 181 10.41 -4.23 4.75
C VAL A 181 9.75 -2.92 4.29
N ASN A 182 10.12 -1.78 4.89
CA ASN A 182 9.64 -0.46 4.46
C ASN A 182 10.13 -0.09 3.05
N LEU A 183 11.37 -0.40 2.71
CA LEU A 183 11.90 -0.18 1.36
C LEU A 183 11.13 -1.01 0.33
N LEU A 184 10.89 -2.29 0.60
CA LEU A 184 10.06 -3.15 -0.25
C LEU A 184 8.65 -2.59 -0.40
N GLY A 185 8.05 -2.11 0.69
CA GLY A 185 6.74 -1.45 0.67
C GLY A 185 6.70 -0.22 -0.22
N ALA A 186 7.71 0.65 -0.14
CA ALA A 186 7.80 1.85 -0.97
C ALA A 186 7.95 1.52 -2.47
N ILE A 187 8.77 0.52 -2.81
CA ILE A 187 8.89 0.02 -4.19
C ILE A 187 7.55 -0.54 -4.68
N GLY A 188 6.88 -1.35 -3.86
CA GLY A 188 5.57 -1.91 -4.16
C GLY A 188 4.51 -0.83 -4.39
N ALA A 189 4.46 0.19 -3.52
CA ALA A 189 3.56 1.33 -3.67
C ALA A 189 3.75 2.05 -5.01
N GLY A 190 5.01 2.33 -5.38
CA GLY A 190 5.34 2.95 -6.66
C GLY A 190 4.90 2.10 -7.86
N LEU A 191 5.17 0.79 -7.84
CA LEU A 191 4.77 -0.13 -8.90
C LEU A 191 3.26 -0.22 -9.06
N PHE A 192 2.51 -0.37 -7.95
CA PHE A 192 1.07 -0.48 -8.01
C PHE A 192 0.40 0.82 -8.48
N VAL A 193 0.91 1.98 -8.06
CA VAL A 193 0.42 3.27 -8.57
C VAL A 193 0.67 3.39 -10.08
N GLN A 194 1.83 2.97 -10.59
CA GLN A 194 2.09 2.97 -12.03
C GLN A 194 1.16 2.03 -12.79
N LEU A 195 0.89 0.84 -12.26
CA LEU A 195 -0.06 -0.10 -12.87
C LEU A 195 -1.49 0.46 -12.88
N ALA A 196 -1.91 1.17 -11.84
CA ALA A 196 -3.20 1.86 -11.83
C ALA A 196 -3.27 2.95 -12.90
N PHE A 197 -2.18 3.72 -13.10
CA PHE A 197 -2.12 4.69 -14.20
C PHE A 197 -2.13 4.04 -15.59
N VAL A 198 -1.56 2.85 -15.76
CA VAL A 198 -1.72 2.09 -17.01
C VAL A 198 -3.19 1.76 -17.26
N ILE A 199 -3.94 1.33 -16.23
CA ILE A 199 -5.37 1.07 -16.33
C ILE A 199 -6.14 2.36 -16.66
N LEU A 200 -5.87 3.46 -15.95
CA LEU A 200 -6.52 4.75 -16.18
C LEU A 200 -6.23 5.28 -17.58
N ASN A 201 -4.97 5.25 -18.03
CA ASN A 201 -4.58 5.74 -19.36
C ASN A 201 -5.16 4.91 -20.52
N ALA A 202 -5.49 3.63 -20.29
CA ALA A 202 -6.24 2.83 -21.25
C ALA A 202 -7.73 3.24 -21.33
N HIS A 203 -8.23 4.05 -20.38
CA HIS A 203 -9.63 4.45 -20.27
C HIS A 203 -9.77 5.98 -20.19
N VAL A 204 -9.06 6.70 -21.07
CA VAL A 204 -9.20 8.16 -21.21
C VAL A 204 -10.51 8.47 -21.94
N GLY A 205 -11.36 9.28 -21.31
CA GLY A 205 -12.64 9.70 -21.87
C GLY A 205 -12.56 11.02 -22.66
N ALA A 206 -11.75 11.98 -22.17
CA ALA A 206 -11.57 13.28 -22.80
C ALA A 206 -10.21 13.88 -22.44
N VAL A 207 -9.80 14.90 -23.20
CA VAL A 207 -8.67 15.76 -22.87
C VAL A 207 -9.19 17.20 -22.85
N ILE A 208 -9.17 17.84 -21.67
CA ILE A 208 -9.66 19.21 -21.48
C ILE A 208 -8.49 20.04 -20.95
N ASP A 209 -8.15 21.14 -21.62
CA ASP A 209 -7.05 22.02 -21.28
C ASP A 209 -5.71 21.30 -21.05
N GLY A 210 -5.45 20.23 -21.83
CA GLY A 210 -4.25 19.40 -21.72
C GLY A 210 -4.26 18.41 -20.55
N GLN A 211 -5.35 18.35 -19.77
CA GLN A 211 -5.53 17.37 -18.69
C GLN A 211 -6.31 16.15 -19.18
N LEU A 212 -5.80 14.97 -18.84
CA LEU A 212 -6.46 13.69 -19.14
C LEU A 212 -7.62 13.48 -18.16
N ILE A 213 -8.83 13.32 -18.71
CA ILE A 213 -10.01 12.96 -17.93
C ILE A 213 -10.33 11.51 -18.19
N TYR A 214 -10.24 10.71 -17.15
CA TYR A 214 -10.46 9.28 -17.21
C TYR A 214 -11.95 8.96 -17.15
N THR A 215 -12.35 7.79 -17.62
CA THR A 215 -13.74 7.32 -17.54
C THR A 215 -14.05 6.74 -16.16
N GLY A 216 -15.32 6.71 -15.76
CA GLY A 216 -15.77 6.01 -14.56
C GLY A 216 -15.36 4.53 -14.55
N THR A 217 -15.40 3.87 -15.73
CA THR A 217 -14.92 2.49 -15.89
C THR A 217 -13.42 2.36 -15.55
N GLY A 218 -12.59 3.34 -15.92
CA GLY A 218 -11.17 3.37 -15.57
C GLY A 218 -10.96 3.41 -14.07
N PHE A 219 -11.71 4.25 -13.36
CA PHE A 219 -11.67 4.30 -11.89
C PHE A 219 -12.19 3.02 -11.26
N ALA A 220 -13.30 2.46 -11.76
CA ALA A 220 -13.84 1.18 -11.28
C ALA A 220 -12.77 0.07 -11.36
N LEU A 221 -12.12 -0.08 -12.50
CA LEU A 221 -11.08 -1.09 -12.72
C LEU A 221 -9.86 -0.85 -11.84
N ALA A 222 -9.43 0.40 -11.63
CA ALA A 222 -8.32 0.73 -10.75
C ALA A 222 -8.64 0.41 -9.26
N TYR A 223 -9.88 0.64 -8.82
CA TYR A 223 -10.32 0.23 -7.48
C TYR A 223 -10.46 -1.29 -7.34
N TYR A 224 -10.96 -2.00 -8.35
CA TYR A 224 -10.97 -3.47 -8.35
C TYR A 224 -9.57 -4.05 -8.37
N PHE A 225 -8.63 -3.43 -9.09
CA PHE A 225 -7.21 -3.79 -9.00
C PHE A 225 -6.68 -3.63 -7.58
N THR A 226 -7.03 -2.53 -6.89
CA THR A 226 -6.66 -2.31 -5.48
C THR A 226 -7.25 -3.39 -4.57
N ALA A 227 -8.51 -3.80 -4.80
CA ALA A 227 -9.12 -4.92 -4.08
C ALA A 227 -8.40 -6.25 -4.34
N ALA A 228 -7.96 -6.50 -5.58
CA ALA A 228 -7.16 -7.68 -5.92
C ALA A 228 -5.80 -7.69 -5.21
N VAL A 229 -5.11 -6.53 -5.12
CA VAL A 229 -3.87 -6.40 -4.33
C VAL A 229 -4.14 -6.71 -2.85
N SER A 230 -5.32 -6.33 -2.33
CA SER A 230 -5.72 -6.67 -0.95
C SER A 230 -5.85 -8.19 -0.74
N LEU A 231 -6.37 -8.92 -1.72
CA LEU A 231 -6.43 -10.39 -1.66
C LEU A 231 -5.03 -11.01 -1.61
N VAL A 232 -4.06 -10.46 -2.34
CA VAL A 232 -2.67 -10.94 -2.27
C VAL A 232 -2.11 -10.74 -0.86
N GLY A 233 -2.32 -9.58 -0.25
CA GLY A 233 -1.91 -9.29 1.13
C GLY A 233 -2.60 -10.21 2.14
N LEU A 234 -3.91 -10.47 1.96
CA LEU A 234 -4.67 -11.40 2.79
C LEU A 234 -4.11 -12.82 2.70
N VAL A 235 -3.86 -13.34 1.50
CA VAL A 235 -3.28 -14.67 1.28
C VAL A 235 -1.90 -14.76 1.92
N ALA A 236 -1.06 -13.74 1.75
CA ALA A 236 0.25 -13.69 2.39
C ALA A 236 0.13 -13.77 3.93
N THR A 237 -0.82 -13.03 4.52
CA THR A 237 -1.07 -13.04 5.97
C THR A 237 -1.61 -14.38 6.46
N LEU A 238 -2.48 -15.03 5.70
CA LEU A 238 -2.98 -16.38 6.02
C LEU A 238 -1.86 -17.43 5.95
N ALA A 239 -0.88 -17.25 5.06
CA ALA A 239 0.29 -18.13 4.95
C ALA A 239 1.33 -17.92 6.06
N MET A 240 1.22 -16.86 6.87
CA MET A 240 2.09 -16.61 8.01
C MET A 240 1.87 -17.66 9.10
N ARG A 241 2.97 -18.14 9.70
CA ARG A 241 2.95 -19.05 10.87
C ARG A 241 3.41 -18.36 12.17
N HIS A 242 3.80 -17.09 12.10
CA HIS A 242 4.25 -16.24 13.20
C HIS A 242 3.24 -15.11 13.48
N GLY A 243 3.42 -14.39 14.58
CA GLY A 243 2.53 -13.29 14.97
C GLY A 243 1.22 -13.76 15.67
N THR A 244 1.18 -15.02 16.11
CA THR A 244 0.16 -15.54 17.05
C THR A 244 0.81 -15.62 18.43
N ARG A 245 0.22 -14.97 19.44
CA ARG A 245 0.59 -15.22 20.84
C ARG A 245 -0.23 -16.39 21.33
N ASP A 246 0.46 -17.46 21.76
CA ASP A 246 -0.19 -18.50 22.56
C ASP A 246 -0.59 -17.89 23.90
N SER A 247 -1.89 -17.97 24.21
CA SER A 247 -2.47 -17.48 25.46
C SER A 247 -1.95 -18.17 26.73
N THR A 248 -1.07 -19.17 26.58
CA THR A 248 -0.49 -19.95 27.68
C THR A 248 0.72 -19.27 28.34
N VAL A 249 1.31 -18.21 27.76
CA VAL A 249 2.52 -17.56 28.30
C VAL A 249 2.21 -16.41 29.27
N LEU A 250 0.96 -16.09 29.57
CA LEU A 250 0.56 -14.95 30.42
C LEU A 250 0.19 -15.36 31.85
N VAL A 251 0.59 -16.56 32.34
CA VAL A 251 0.19 -17.03 33.68
C VAL A 251 1.35 -17.05 34.70
N ASP A 252 2.60 -16.79 34.25
CA ASP A 252 3.77 -16.78 35.15
C ASP A 252 4.50 -15.44 35.09
N ASP A 253 3.89 -14.35 35.68
CA ASP A 253 4.60 -13.18 36.22
C ASP A 253 3.70 -12.49 37.26
#